data_94924cff2a6c429e98ab585e7c7b63af
#
_entry.id   94924cff2a6c429e98ab585e7c7b63af
#
_cell.length_a   1.000
_cell.length_b   1.000
_cell.length_c   1.000
_cell.angle_alpha   90.00
_cell.angle_beta   90.00
_cell.angle_gamma   90.00
#
_symmetry.space_group_name_H-M   'P 1'
#
loop_
_entity.id
_entity.type
_entity.pdbx_description
1 polymer ?
#
loop_
_entity_poly.entity_id
_entity_poly.type
_entity_poly.pdbx_seq_one_letter_code
_entity_poly.pdbx_strand_id
1 'polypeptide(L)'
;IAADIKDYPSTENFGDPFKNYYKEDIYVGYRYFETFAKDKVLYPFGYGLSYTTFETRAEILKNTGDEITVSVTVSNTGEVRGKEVVQVYVKVPQGKLGNPARKLIGFAKTKELAPGEQEEVCIVIQKYDMASYDDSGVTGHKSCYVLEEGCYEIFVGSDVRSAVSVGCYEEEFRVIEELEEAYAPVEKFQRMKEVLLPDGTYQAVTEEVPVRTVDPQERRANEMPETLDYTGDKGYKLVDVLDKKVSMEEFIAQISEEDLIAIFRGEGMCCPKVTAGTAAA
;
A
#
# COMPACT_ATOMS: atom_id res chain seq x y z
N ILE A 1 -19.52 0.45 -0.17
CA ILE A 1 -20.36 -0.78 -0.18
C ILE A 1 -21.22 -0.75 -1.45
N ALA A 2 -21.09 -1.78 -2.30
CA ALA A 2 -21.95 -1.94 -3.48
C ALA A 2 -23.33 -2.54 -3.09
N ALA A 3 -24.28 -2.40 -4.00
CA ALA A 3 -25.64 -2.89 -3.79
C ALA A 3 -25.76 -4.42 -3.90
N ASP A 4 -24.96 -5.02 -4.81
CA ASP A 4 -24.97 -6.47 -5.07
C ASP A 4 -23.53 -7.00 -5.08
N ILE A 5 -23.34 -8.24 -4.61
CA ILE A 5 -22.06 -8.94 -4.66
C ILE A 5 -21.57 -9.11 -6.11
N LYS A 6 -22.48 -9.21 -7.07
CA LYS A 6 -22.17 -9.31 -8.50
C LYS A 6 -21.51 -8.06 -9.09
N ASP A 7 -21.63 -6.94 -8.38
CA ASP A 7 -20.96 -5.70 -8.79
C ASP A 7 -19.45 -5.70 -8.49
N TYR A 8 -18.95 -6.70 -7.72
CA TYR A 8 -17.52 -6.84 -7.45
C TYR A 8 -16.81 -7.67 -8.54
N PRO A 9 -15.69 -7.19 -9.08
CA PRO A 9 -15.01 -7.86 -10.20
C PRO A 9 -14.50 -9.27 -9.85
N SER A 10 -14.17 -9.53 -8.57
CA SER A 10 -13.69 -10.83 -8.09
C SER A 10 -14.77 -11.92 -8.02
N THR A 11 -16.04 -11.59 -8.23
CA THR A 11 -17.16 -12.54 -8.09
C THR A 11 -17.08 -13.71 -9.07
N GLU A 12 -16.48 -13.51 -10.25
CA GLU A 12 -16.42 -14.53 -11.31
C GLU A 12 -15.71 -15.82 -10.91
N ASN A 13 -14.67 -15.72 -10.06
CA ASN A 13 -13.88 -16.89 -9.64
C ASN A 13 -13.83 -17.05 -8.12
N PHE A 14 -14.65 -16.31 -7.39
CA PHE A 14 -14.77 -16.46 -5.94
C PHE A 14 -15.28 -17.85 -5.57
N GLY A 15 -14.53 -18.53 -4.72
CA GLY A 15 -14.90 -19.88 -4.26
C GLY A 15 -14.46 -21.04 -5.18
N ASP A 16 -13.69 -20.77 -6.23
CA ASP A 16 -13.04 -21.85 -6.99
C ASP A 16 -12.05 -22.58 -6.06
N PRO A 17 -12.20 -23.94 -5.88
CA PRO A 17 -11.38 -24.68 -4.94
C PRO A 17 -9.96 -24.97 -5.44
N PHE A 18 -9.67 -24.71 -6.71
CA PHE A 18 -8.40 -25.07 -7.35
C PHE A 18 -7.55 -23.87 -7.69
N LYS A 19 -8.16 -22.77 -8.18
CA LYS A 19 -7.44 -21.60 -8.66
C LYS A 19 -8.20 -20.34 -8.32
N ASN A 20 -7.46 -19.32 -7.90
CA ASN A 20 -7.97 -17.97 -7.74
C ASN A 20 -7.12 -17.01 -8.58
N TYR A 21 -7.76 -16.29 -9.49
CA TYR A 21 -7.13 -15.30 -10.34
C TYR A 21 -7.51 -13.90 -9.83
N TYR A 22 -6.52 -13.11 -9.46
CA TYR A 22 -6.70 -11.71 -9.06
C TYR A 22 -6.87 -10.82 -10.30
N LYS A 23 -7.97 -11.06 -11.03
CA LYS A 23 -8.28 -10.34 -12.28
C LYS A 23 -8.48 -8.85 -12.10
N GLU A 24 -8.94 -8.45 -10.93
CA GLU A 24 -9.14 -7.06 -10.52
C GLU A 24 -7.84 -6.29 -10.32
N ASP A 25 -6.72 -6.97 -10.11
CA ASP A 25 -5.39 -6.37 -9.91
C ASP A 25 -5.42 -5.25 -8.86
N ILE A 26 -4.96 -4.04 -9.21
CA ILE A 26 -4.95 -2.87 -8.32
C ILE A 26 -6.35 -2.29 -8.06
N TYR A 27 -7.37 -2.71 -8.84
CA TYR A 27 -8.74 -2.20 -8.76
C TYR A 27 -9.57 -2.95 -7.71
N VAL A 28 -9.13 -2.89 -6.45
CA VAL A 28 -9.80 -3.52 -5.31
C VAL A 28 -10.65 -2.49 -4.57
N GLY A 29 -11.88 -2.86 -4.21
CA GLY A 29 -12.79 -2.05 -3.41
C GLY A 29 -13.10 -0.69 -4.04
N TYR A 30 -12.91 0.40 -3.31
CA TYR A 30 -13.22 1.74 -3.80
C TYR A 30 -12.40 2.14 -5.04
N ARG A 31 -11.20 1.59 -5.22
CA ARG A 31 -10.38 1.85 -6.41
C ARG A 31 -11.09 1.39 -7.68
N TYR A 32 -11.74 0.22 -7.64
CA TYR A 32 -12.58 -0.26 -8.73
C TYR A 32 -13.81 0.62 -8.92
N PHE A 33 -14.59 0.81 -7.85
CA PHE A 33 -15.85 1.51 -7.96
C PHE A 33 -15.68 2.97 -8.36
N GLU A 34 -14.73 3.70 -7.81
CA GLU A 34 -14.50 5.10 -8.16
C GLU A 34 -13.91 5.27 -9.56
N THR A 35 -13.32 4.22 -10.12
CA THR A 35 -12.80 4.24 -11.49
C THR A 35 -13.86 3.83 -12.52
N PHE A 36 -14.58 2.73 -12.29
CA PHE A 36 -15.41 2.11 -13.34
C PHE A 36 -16.91 2.06 -13.04
N ALA A 37 -17.33 2.11 -11.77
CA ALA A 37 -18.70 1.74 -11.38
C ALA A 37 -19.24 2.57 -10.21
N LYS A 38 -19.09 3.89 -10.26
CA LYS A 38 -19.54 4.82 -9.20
C LYS A 38 -21.03 4.70 -8.89
N ASP A 39 -21.84 4.44 -9.88
CA ASP A 39 -23.29 4.30 -9.79
C ASP A 39 -23.74 3.06 -9.01
N LYS A 40 -22.85 2.04 -8.87
CA LYS A 40 -23.11 0.81 -8.13
C LYS A 40 -22.91 0.94 -6.62
N VAL A 41 -22.37 2.07 -6.14
CA VAL A 41 -22.00 2.27 -4.74
C VAL A 41 -23.09 2.96 -3.96
N LEU A 42 -23.61 2.29 -2.94
CA LEU A 42 -24.59 2.85 -1.99
C LEU A 42 -23.92 3.81 -1.00
N TYR A 43 -22.77 3.40 -0.46
CA TYR A 43 -22.00 4.18 0.51
C TYR A 43 -20.54 4.20 0.06
N PRO A 44 -19.97 5.39 -0.29
CA PRO A 44 -18.59 5.52 -0.74
C PRO A 44 -17.61 5.14 0.39
N PHE A 45 -16.37 4.91 0.01
CA PHE A 45 -15.29 4.67 0.98
C PHE A 45 -15.06 5.91 1.83
N GLY A 46 -15.01 5.73 3.14
CA GLY A 46 -14.90 6.82 4.11
C GLY A 46 -16.25 7.39 4.57
N TYR A 47 -17.38 7.02 3.94
CA TYR A 47 -18.69 7.50 4.36
C TYR A 47 -18.97 7.21 5.83
N GLY A 48 -19.45 8.23 6.52
CA GLY A 48 -19.89 8.15 7.91
C GLY A 48 -20.94 9.21 8.21
N LEU A 49 -21.66 9.00 9.31
CA LEU A 49 -22.59 9.99 9.86
C LEU A 49 -22.00 10.57 11.13
N SER A 50 -22.23 11.85 11.34
CA SER A 50 -21.86 12.57 12.56
C SER A 50 -23.08 13.26 13.17
N TYR A 51 -23.06 13.47 14.48
CA TYR A 51 -24.04 14.30 15.17
C TYR A 51 -23.76 15.80 15.07
N THR A 52 -22.65 16.16 14.42
CA THR A 52 -22.23 17.54 14.20
C THR A 52 -21.73 17.70 12.76
N THR A 53 -21.42 18.92 12.35
CA THR A 53 -20.90 19.25 11.03
C THR A 53 -19.49 19.82 11.15
N PHE A 54 -18.68 19.55 10.10
CA PHE A 54 -17.30 20.04 10.04
C PHE A 54 -17.05 20.80 8.74
N GLU A 55 -16.24 21.84 8.79
CA GLU A 55 -15.65 22.49 7.64
C GLU A 55 -14.16 22.16 7.60
N THR A 56 -13.67 21.82 6.41
CA THR A 56 -12.28 21.44 6.19
C THR A 56 -11.64 22.38 5.19
N ARG A 57 -10.45 22.92 5.53
CA ARG A 57 -9.60 23.71 4.62
C ARG A 57 -8.22 23.08 4.60
N ALA A 58 -7.69 22.86 3.40
CA ALA A 58 -6.42 22.17 3.25
C ALA A 58 -5.52 22.88 2.25
N GLU A 59 -4.21 22.76 2.47
CA GLU A 59 -3.17 23.25 1.59
C GLU A 59 -1.94 22.34 1.61
N ILE A 60 -1.18 22.32 0.52
CA ILE A 60 0.10 21.65 0.44
C ILE A 60 1.17 22.58 0.98
N LEU A 61 1.69 22.29 2.19
CA LEU A 61 2.72 23.12 2.84
C LEU A 61 4.11 22.89 2.27
N LYS A 62 4.42 21.63 1.92
CA LYS A 62 5.76 21.21 1.54
C LYS A 62 5.70 20.11 0.52
N ASN A 63 6.50 20.23 -0.53
CA ASN A 63 6.80 19.18 -1.47
C ASN A 63 8.31 19.12 -1.63
N THR A 64 8.94 18.09 -1.15
CA THR A 64 10.38 17.84 -1.25
C THR A 64 10.63 16.44 -1.77
N GLY A 65 11.87 16.13 -2.17
CA GLY A 65 12.31 14.85 -2.74
C GLY A 65 11.38 13.65 -2.54
N ASP A 66 11.20 13.21 -1.30
CA ASP A 66 10.46 11.98 -1.01
C ASP A 66 9.17 12.18 -0.21
N GLU A 67 8.86 13.43 0.20
CA GLU A 67 7.72 13.71 1.08
C GLU A 67 6.87 14.88 0.61
N ILE A 68 5.56 14.75 0.86
CA ILE A 68 4.59 15.84 0.76
C ILE A 68 3.95 16.03 2.14
N THR A 69 3.85 17.28 2.58
CA THR A 69 3.12 17.62 3.79
C THR A 69 1.87 18.40 3.42
N VAL A 70 0.74 17.88 3.84
CA VAL A 70 -0.58 18.54 3.69
C VAL A 70 -1.03 19.01 5.06
N SER A 71 -1.30 20.31 5.20
CA SER A 71 -1.96 20.88 6.37
C SER A 71 -3.46 20.95 6.14
N VAL A 72 -4.21 20.56 7.16
CA VAL A 72 -5.67 20.53 7.11
C VAL A 72 -6.22 21.15 8.40
N THR A 73 -6.89 22.28 8.26
CA THR A 73 -7.67 22.89 9.35
C THR A 73 -9.08 22.32 9.32
N VAL A 74 -9.49 21.70 10.41
CA VAL A 74 -10.84 21.16 10.61
C VAL A 74 -11.54 21.99 11.68
N SER A 75 -12.72 22.52 11.38
CA SER A 75 -13.54 23.32 12.30
C SER A 75 -14.87 22.62 12.54
N ASN A 76 -15.25 22.45 13.81
CA ASN A 76 -16.59 21.98 14.15
C ASN A 76 -17.58 23.14 14.01
N THR A 77 -18.41 23.07 12.97
CA THR A 77 -19.40 24.11 12.63
C THR A 77 -20.80 23.81 13.17
N GLY A 78 -20.98 22.64 13.79
CA GLY A 78 -22.26 22.24 14.38
C GLY A 78 -22.34 22.55 15.87
N GLU A 79 -23.38 22.01 16.52
CA GLU A 79 -23.72 22.34 17.91
C GLU A 79 -23.29 21.27 18.92
N VAL A 80 -22.76 20.14 18.46
CA VAL A 80 -22.37 19.00 19.28
C VAL A 80 -20.87 18.72 19.14
N ARG A 81 -20.26 18.24 20.21
CA ARG A 81 -18.85 17.77 20.17
C ARG A 81 -18.70 16.61 19.21
N GLY A 82 -17.60 16.55 18.51
CA GLY A 82 -17.33 15.47 17.59
C GLY A 82 -15.87 15.40 17.15
N LYS A 83 -15.58 14.33 16.39
CA LYS A 83 -14.27 14.11 15.76
C LYS A 83 -14.48 13.90 14.29
N GLU A 84 -13.57 14.41 13.47
CA GLU A 84 -13.57 14.19 12.03
C GLU A 84 -12.35 13.39 11.59
N VAL A 85 -12.50 12.59 10.53
CA VAL A 85 -11.41 11.90 9.86
C VAL A 85 -11.10 12.61 8.57
N VAL A 86 -9.91 13.15 8.47
CA VAL A 86 -9.37 13.73 7.23
C VAL A 86 -8.71 12.64 6.43
N GLN A 87 -9.05 12.52 5.16
CA GLN A 87 -8.48 11.57 4.21
C GLN A 87 -7.83 12.33 3.06
N VAL A 88 -6.61 11.93 2.70
CA VAL A 88 -5.86 12.49 1.59
C VAL A 88 -5.77 11.46 0.48
N TYR A 89 -6.19 11.86 -0.71
CA TYR A 89 -6.16 11.02 -1.90
C TYR A 89 -5.28 11.64 -2.97
N VAL A 90 -4.77 10.80 -3.85
CA VAL A 90 -4.06 11.23 -5.06
C VAL A 90 -4.75 10.69 -6.31
N LYS A 91 -4.74 11.49 -7.35
CA LYS A 91 -4.92 11.05 -8.73
C LYS A 91 -3.53 11.04 -9.37
N VAL A 92 -3.02 9.84 -9.61
CA VAL A 92 -1.72 9.61 -10.24
C VAL A 92 -1.86 9.73 -11.76
N PRO A 93 -0.84 10.20 -12.48
CA PRO A 93 -0.82 10.15 -13.95
C PRO A 93 -1.13 8.75 -14.47
N GLN A 94 -1.84 8.65 -15.58
CA GLN A 94 -2.20 7.33 -16.13
C GLN A 94 -1.01 6.61 -16.75
N GLY A 95 -0.09 7.32 -17.36
CA GLY A 95 1.20 6.80 -17.84
C GLY A 95 1.11 5.51 -18.64
N LYS A 96 2.13 4.66 -18.49
CA LYS A 96 2.18 3.32 -19.12
C LYS A 96 1.59 2.22 -18.24
N LEU A 97 1.67 2.39 -16.91
CA LEU A 97 1.23 1.40 -15.93
C LEU A 97 -0.26 1.48 -15.64
N GLY A 98 -0.82 2.69 -15.72
CA GLY A 98 -2.20 2.94 -15.35
C GLY A 98 -2.42 3.06 -13.84
N ASN A 99 -3.48 3.75 -13.46
CA ASN A 99 -3.79 3.98 -12.05
C ASN A 99 -5.30 4.17 -11.82
N PRO A 100 -5.82 3.80 -10.64
CA PRO A 100 -7.20 4.07 -10.29
C PRO A 100 -7.47 5.58 -10.18
N ALA A 101 -8.71 6.00 -10.40
CA ALA A 101 -9.13 7.39 -10.34
C ALA A 101 -8.80 8.09 -9.01
N ARG A 102 -8.71 7.31 -7.92
CA ARG A 102 -8.37 7.77 -6.57
C ARG A 102 -7.57 6.70 -5.82
N LYS A 103 -6.49 7.11 -5.15
CA LYS A 103 -5.71 6.28 -4.24
C LYS A 103 -5.57 7.01 -2.91
N LEU A 104 -5.99 6.41 -1.80
CA LEU A 104 -5.76 6.94 -0.46
C LEU A 104 -4.27 6.83 -0.13
N ILE A 105 -3.68 7.95 0.26
CA ILE A 105 -2.25 8.07 0.55
C ILE A 105 -1.95 8.56 1.97
N GLY A 106 -2.97 9.02 2.69
CA GLY A 106 -2.83 9.43 4.08
C GLY A 106 -4.17 9.71 4.74
N PHE A 107 -4.20 9.64 6.05
CA PHE A 107 -5.36 10.04 6.83
C PHE A 107 -4.94 10.42 8.25
N ALA A 108 -5.76 11.22 8.90
CA ALA A 108 -5.63 11.53 10.31
C ALA A 108 -7.00 11.78 10.92
N LYS A 109 -7.11 11.65 12.24
CA LYS A 109 -8.33 11.90 12.98
C LYS A 109 -8.10 13.04 13.96
N THR A 110 -9.02 14.00 14.00
CA THR A 110 -8.96 15.11 14.96
C THR A 110 -9.13 14.61 16.40
N LYS A 111 -8.65 15.39 17.36
CA LYS A 111 -9.15 15.31 18.73
C LYS A 111 -10.67 15.60 18.75
N GLU A 112 -11.30 15.46 19.91
CA GLU A 112 -12.69 15.87 20.08
C GLU A 112 -12.78 17.40 20.08
N LEU A 113 -13.52 17.96 19.10
CA LEU A 113 -13.71 19.40 18.92
C LEU A 113 -15.07 19.81 19.49
N ALA A 114 -15.07 20.79 20.36
CA ALA A 114 -16.30 21.45 20.81
C ALA A 114 -16.90 22.31 19.68
N PRO A 115 -18.18 22.72 19.77
CA PRO A 115 -18.77 23.67 18.84
C PRO A 115 -17.92 24.93 18.68
N GLY A 116 -17.58 25.28 17.43
CA GLY A 116 -16.72 26.40 17.08
C GLY A 116 -15.22 26.15 17.28
N GLU A 117 -14.81 25.05 17.87
CA GLU A 117 -13.38 24.69 18.00
C GLU A 117 -12.80 24.19 16.68
N GLN A 118 -11.52 24.47 16.48
CA GLN A 118 -10.77 24.01 15.32
C GLN A 118 -9.45 23.35 15.71
N GLU A 119 -8.94 22.52 14.82
CA GLU A 119 -7.63 21.88 14.91
C GLU A 119 -6.95 21.90 13.55
N GLU A 120 -5.65 22.15 13.58
CA GLU A 120 -4.79 21.93 12.42
C GLU A 120 -4.13 20.56 12.52
N VAL A 121 -4.29 19.75 11.47
CA VAL A 121 -3.72 18.42 11.36
C VAL A 121 -2.73 18.41 10.20
N CYS A 122 -1.47 18.08 10.47
CA CYS A 122 -0.45 17.91 9.45
C CYS A 122 -0.30 16.44 9.09
N ILE A 123 -0.44 16.11 7.81
CA ILE A 123 -0.30 14.75 7.29
C ILE A 123 0.93 14.70 6.40
N VAL A 124 1.94 13.92 6.81
CA VAL A 124 3.14 13.66 6.02
C VAL A 124 2.90 12.41 5.17
N ILE A 125 3.11 12.52 3.88
CA ILE A 125 2.87 11.49 2.89
C ILE A 125 4.20 11.15 2.23
N GLN A 126 4.56 9.88 2.21
CA GLN A 126 5.72 9.41 1.47
C GLN A 126 5.36 9.27 0.00
N LYS A 127 6.19 9.77 -0.91
CA LYS A 127 5.98 9.62 -2.36
C LYS A 127 5.98 8.15 -2.80
N TYR A 128 6.63 7.28 -2.04
CA TYR A 128 6.56 5.84 -2.20
C TYR A 128 5.10 5.32 -2.22
N ASP A 129 4.22 5.87 -1.38
CA ASP A 129 2.81 5.46 -1.31
C ASP A 129 2.03 5.79 -2.60
N MET A 130 2.58 6.64 -3.46
CA MET A 130 2.01 7.01 -4.76
C MET A 130 2.61 6.22 -5.92
N ALA A 131 3.72 5.53 -5.69
CA ALA A 131 4.42 4.78 -6.73
C ALA A 131 3.57 3.62 -7.28
N SER A 132 3.85 3.26 -8.53
CA SER A 132 3.29 2.11 -9.23
C SER A 132 4.37 1.06 -9.45
N TYR A 133 4.00 -0.22 -9.35
CA TYR A 133 4.92 -1.33 -9.58
C TYR A 133 4.89 -1.76 -11.03
N ASP A 134 6.05 -1.80 -11.68
CA ASP A 134 6.20 -2.28 -13.06
C ASP A 134 6.59 -3.76 -13.07
N ASP A 135 5.59 -4.63 -13.16
CA ASP A 135 5.79 -6.07 -13.26
C ASP A 135 6.17 -6.54 -14.68
N SER A 136 5.88 -5.72 -15.68
CA SER A 136 6.05 -6.03 -17.11
C SER A 136 7.36 -5.54 -17.69
N GLY A 137 7.94 -4.49 -17.12
CA GLY A 137 9.07 -3.76 -17.69
C GLY A 137 8.68 -2.74 -18.76
N VAL A 138 7.38 -2.38 -18.84
CA VAL A 138 6.89 -1.44 -19.87
C VAL A 138 7.48 -0.04 -19.72
N THR A 139 7.89 0.33 -18.52
CA THR A 139 8.62 1.59 -18.27
C THR A 139 10.10 1.51 -18.63
N GLY A 140 10.64 0.31 -18.82
CA GLY A 140 12.06 0.00 -18.95
C GLY A 140 12.69 -0.49 -17.64
N HIS A 141 11.92 -0.57 -16.55
CA HIS A 141 12.39 -0.90 -15.19
C HIS A 141 11.51 -1.99 -14.58
N LYS A 142 11.68 -3.23 -15.07
CA LYS A 142 10.93 -4.38 -14.57
C LYS A 142 11.23 -4.63 -13.08
N SER A 143 10.20 -5.00 -12.34
CA SER A 143 10.25 -5.28 -10.90
C SER A 143 10.62 -4.07 -10.03
N CYS A 144 10.34 -2.86 -10.51
CA CYS A 144 10.61 -1.63 -9.78
C CYS A 144 9.32 -0.92 -9.36
N TYR A 145 9.36 -0.23 -8.22
CA TYR A 145 8.41 0.83 -7.92
C TYR A 145 8.88 2.12 -8.58
N VAL A 146 8.00 2.74 -9.35
CA VAL A 146 8.29 3.95 -10.12
C VAL A 146 7.26 5.04 -9.86
N LEU A 147 7.68 6.29 -9.94
CA LEU A 147 6.80 7.44 -10.19
C LEU A 147 6.88 7.75 -11.68
N GLU A 148 5.75 7.69 -12.37
CA GLU A 148 5.68 8.10 -13.78
C GLU A 148 5.61 9.63 -13.87
N GLU A 149 6.15 10.18 -14.95
CA GLU A 149 6.14 11.62 -15.21
C GLU A 149 4.69 12.14 -15.33
N GLY A 150 4.43 13.29 -14.73
CA GLY A 150 3.18 14.03 -14.88
C GLY A 150 2.63 14.65 -13.61
N CYS A 151 1.39 15.10 -13.70
CA CYS A 151 0.70 15.78 -12.61
C CYS A 151 0.11 14.79 -11.60
N TYR A 152 0.50 14.95 -10.35
CA TYR A 152 -0.05 14.26 -9.18
C TYR A 152 -1.02 15.22 -8.48
N GLU A 153 -2.31 15.00 -8.66
CA GLU A 153 -3.34 15.86 -8.10
C GLU A 153 -3.78 15.34 -6.72
N ILE A 154 -3.66 16.19 -5.70
CA ILE A 154 -3.96 15.87 -4.30
C ILE A 154 -5.37 16.32 -3.95
N PHE A 155 -6.11 15.45 -3.27
CA PHE A 155 -7.48 15.69 -2.82
C PHE A 155 -7.60 15.46 -1.32
N VAL A 156 -8.39 16.29 -0.65
CA VAL A 156 -8.64 16.18 0.80
C VAL A 156 -10.13 16.23 1.07
N GLY A 157 -10.60 15.35 1.94
CA GLY A 157 -11.99 15.30 2.38
C GLY A 157 -12.24 14.26 3.46
N SER A 158 -13.50 14.08 3.85
CA SER A 158 -13.91 13.08 4.84
C SER A 158 -14.22 11.71 4.21
N ASP A 159 -14.44 11.66 2.90
CA ASP A 159 -14.63 10.43 2.11
C ASP A 159 -14.10 10.63 0.69
N VAL A 160 -14.05 9.53 -0.08
CA VAL A 160 -13.46 9.52 -1.42
C VAL A 160 -14.18 10.43 -2.42
N ARG A 161 -15.46 10.74 -2.21
CA ARG A 161 -16.29 11.57 -3.10
C ARG A 161 -16.38 13.01 -2.67
N SER A 162 -16.39 13.27 -1.36
CA SER A 162 -16.37 14.62 -0.79
C SER A 162 -14.98 15.28 -0.89
N ALA A 163 -13.93 14.49 -1.15
CA ALA A 163 -12.57 15.01 -1.29
C ALA A 163 -12.46 15.96 -2.49
N VAL A 164 -11.98 17.17 -2.21
CA VAL A 164 -11.77 18.24 -3.20
C VAL A 164 -10.29 18.42 -3.50
N SER A 165 -9.96 18.84 -4.72
CA SER A 165 -8.59 19.12 -5.13
C SER A 165 -8.01 20.28 -4.34
N VAL A 166 -6.82 20.09 -3.80
CA VAL A 166 -6.05 21.09 -3.06
C VAL A 166 -4.79 21.54 -3.80
N GLY A 167 -4.51 20.91 -4.91
CA GLY A 167 -3.41 21.26 -5.80
C GLY A 167 -2.88 20.08 -6.60
N CYS A 168 -2.04 20.42 -7.55
CA CYS A 168 -1.31 19.49 -8.39
C CYS A 168 0.18 19.84 -8.34
N TYR A 169 1.04 18.84 -8.40
CA TYR A 169 2.46 19.05 -8.60
C TYR A 169 2.97 18.12 -9.71
N GLU A 170 3.94 18.59 -10.45
CA GLU A 170 4.60 17.82 -11.48
C GLU A 170 5.72 16.96 -10.87
N GLU A 171 5.80 15.71 -11.28
CA GLU A 171 6.88 14.79 -10.96
C GLU A 171 7.56 14.35 -12.24
N GLU A 172 8.89 14.26 -12.23
CA GLU A 172 9.64 13.62 -13.30
C GLU A 172 9.62 12.10 -13.10
N PHE A 173 9.85 11.34 -14.19
CA PHE A 173 9.99 9.88 -14.07
C PHE A 173 11.13 9.53 -13.10
N ARG A 174 10.84 8.68 -12.13
CA ARG A 174 11.83 8.27 -11.13
C ARG A 174 11.61 6.83 -10.67
N VAL A 175 12.66 6.03 -10.66
CA VAL A 175 12.68 4.74 -9.95
C VAL A 175 12.83 5.02 -8.46
N ILE A 176 11.86 4.56 -7.67
CA ILE A 176 11.84 4.72 -6.21
C ILE A 176 12.54 3.56 -5.54
N GLU A 177 12.27 2.35 -6.01
CA GLU A 177 12.84 1.14 -5.47
C GLU A 177 12.99 0.09 -6.56
N GLU A 178 14.17 -0.49 -6.65
CA GLU A 178 14.46 -1.61 -7.52
C GLU A 178 14.37 -2.91 -6.71
N LEU A 179 13.56 -3.84 -7.17
CA LEU A 179 13.31 -5.12 -6.53
C LEU A 179 13.59 -6.26 -7.49
N GLU A 180 13.50 -7.47 -6.98
CA GLU A 180 13.58 -8.69 -7.76
C GLU A 180 12.20 -9.22 -8.10
N GLU A 181 12.09 -9.94 -9.22
CA GLU A 181 10.87 -10.63 -9.58
C GLU A 181 10.52 -11.67 -8.50
N ALA A 182 9.37 -11.52 -7.86
CA ALA A 182 8.85 -12.45 -6.88
C ALA A 182 7.35 -12.67 -7.11
N TYR A 183 6.86 -13.87 -6.78
CA TYR A 183 5.44 -14.26 -6.88
C TYR A 183 4.78 -14.02 -8.24
N ALA A 184 5.57 -13.90 -9.31
CA ALA A 184 5.03 -13.75 -10.64
C ALA A 184 4.26 -15.02 -11.06
N PRO A 185 3.12 -14.88 -11.77
CA PRO A 185 2.31 -16.00 -12.22
C PRO A 185 3.10 -16.97 -13.09
N VAL A 186 2.78 -18.26 -12.99
CA VAL A 186 3.34 -19.30 -13.87
C VAL A 186 2.49 -19.55 -15.11
N GLU A 187 1.21 -19.15 -15.06
CA GLU A 187 0.25 -19.28 -16.15
C GLU A 187 -0.27 -17.91 -16.55
N LYS A 188 -0.50 -17.73 -17.84
CA LYS A 188 -1.09 -16.51 -18.39
C LYS A 188 -2.56 -16.40 -18.00
N PHE A 189 -3.00 -15.22 -17.61
CA PHE A 189 -4.39 -14.87 -17.44
C PHE A 189 -4.60 -13.38 -17.77
N GLN A 190 -5.84 -12.96 -17.87
CA GLN A 190 -6.19 -11.57 -18.15
C GLN A 190 -6.48 -10.84 -16.83
N ARG A 191 -5.89 -9.67 -16.65
CA ARG A 191 -6.19 -8.74 -15.56
C ARG A 191 -6.87 -7.48 -16.10
N MET A 192 -7.56 -6.81 -15.22
CA MET A 192 -8.22 -5.53 -15.51
C MET A 192 -7.18 -4.42 -15.68
N LYS A 193 -7.44 -3.54 -16.63
CA LYS A 193 -6.71 -2.30 -16.86
C LYS A 193 -7.69 -1.20 -17.24
N GLU A 194 -7.35 0.04 -16.95
CA GLU A 194 -8.13 1.19 -17.35
C GLU A 194 -7.63 1.76 -18.68
N VAL A 195 -8.54 2.42 -19.35
CA VAL A 195 -8.27 3.39 -20.42
C VAL A 195 -8.99 4.67 -20.10
N LEU A 196 -8.24 5.76 -19.99
CA LEU A 196 -8.81 7.10 -19.82
C LEU A 196 -9.34 7.58 -21.16
N LEU A 197 -10.64 7.87 -21.21
CA LEU A 197 -11.31 8.38 -22.40
C LEU A 197 -11.17 9.91 -22.51
N PRO A 198 -11.35 10.49 -23.71
CA PRO A 198 -11.24 11.93 -23.95
C PRO A 198 -12.22 12.78 -23.13
N ASP A 199 -13.32 12.22 -22.67
CA ASP A 199 -14.31 12.86 -21.80
C ASP A 199 -13.94 12.84 -20.31
N GLY A 200 -12.77 12.25 -19.97
CA GLY A 200 -12.29 12.13 -18.61
C GLY A 200 -12.86 10.94 -17.82
N THR A 201 -13.68 10.10 -18.45
CA THR A 201 -14.16 8.85 -17.86
C THR A 201 -13.18 7.71 -18.09
N TYR A 202 -13.34 6.61 -17.36
CA TYR A 202 -12.50 5.42 -17.47
C TYR A 202 -13.29 4.26 -18.05
N GLN A 203 -12.67 3.53 -18.96
CA GLN A 203 -13.19 2.28 -19.49
C GLN A 203 -12.32 1.12 -18.98
N ALA A 204 -12.96 0.07 -18.47
CA ALA A 204 -12.27 -1.17 -18.13
C ALA A 204 -11.96 -1.95 -19.40
N VAL A 205 -10.70 -2.33 -19.57
CA VAL A 205 -10.20 -3.25 -20.58
C VAL A 205 -9.45 -4.38 -19.89
N THR A 206 -8.94 -5.34 -20.64
CA THR A 206 -8.10 -6.41 -20.10
C THR A 206 -6.74 -6.41 -20.77
N GLU A 207 -5.71 -6.78 -20.01
CA GLU A 207 -4.37 -7.06 -20.52
C GLU A 207 -3.86 -8.40 -20.01
N GLU A 208 -2.94 -9.04 -20.75
CA GLU A 208 -2.32 -10.28 -20.32
C GLU A 208 -1.30 -10.01 -19.21
N VAL A 209 -1.40 -10.75 -18.10
CA VAL A 209 -0.45 -10.64 -16.98
C VAL A 209 0.91 -11.19 -17.38
N PRO A 210 2.01 -10.50 -17.11
CA PRO A 210 3.36 -11.02 -17.30
C PRO A 210 3.57 -12.31 -16.50
N VAL A 211 4.14 -13.33 -17.13
CA VAL A 211 4.49 -14.57 -16.46
C VAL A 211 5.92 -14.52 -15.93
N ARG A 212 6.21 -15.40 -15.00
CA ARG A 212 7.52 -15.57 -14.38
C ARG A 212 8.62 -15.78 -15.42
N THR A 213 9.71 -15.04 -15.25
CA THR A 213 10.91 -15.12 -16.11
C THR A 213 12.14 -15.65 -15.37
N VAL A 214 12.10 -15.68 -14.03
CA VAL A 214 13.19 -16.14 -13.17
C VAL A 214 12.84 -17.50 -12.57
N ASP A 215 13.77 -18.47 -12.61
CA ASP A 215 13.63 -19.71 -11.84
C ASP A 215 13.99 -19.44 -10.36
N PRO A 216 13.02 -19.56 -9.42
CA PRO A 216 13.29 -19.29 -8.02
C PRO A 216 14.24 -20.31 -7.36
N GLN A 217 14.39 -21.50 -7.95
CA GLN A 217 15.32 -22.50 -7.41
C GLN A 217 16.75 -22.17 -7.84
N GLU A 218 16.94 -21.81 -9.11
CA GLU A 218 18.23 -21.38 -9.62
C GLU A 218 18.70 -20.10 -8.90
N ARG A 219 17.81 -19.10 -8.75
CA ARG A 219 18.13 -17.88 -7.99
C ARG A 219 18.56 -18.20 -6.55
N ARG A 220 17.79 -19.03 -5.84
CA ARG A 220 18.15 -19.45 -4.48
C ARG A 220 19.49 -20.15 -4.42
N ALA A 221 19.80 -21.02 -5.38
CA ALA A 221 21.08 -21.71 -5.43
C ALA A 221 22.26 -20.75 -5.64
N ASN A 222 22.05 -19.71 -6.47
CA ASN A 222 23.07 -18.70 -6.75
C ASN A 222 23.26 -17.69 -5.60
N GLU A 223 22.24 -17.49 -4.79
CA GLU A 223 22.22 -16.53 -3.68
C GLU A 223 22.36 -17.19 -2.29
N MET A 224 22.74 -18.47 -2.25
CA MET A 224 22.98 -19.17 -0.98
C MET A 224 24.06 -18.43 -0.19
N PRO A 225 23.77 -18.04 1.07
CA PRO A 225 24.79 -17.44 1.92
C PRO A 225 25.90 -18.44 2.22
N GLU A 226 27.08 -17.92 2.54
CA GLU A 226 28.18 -18.74 3.03
C GLU A 226 27.78 -19.48 4.32
N THR A 227 28.25 -20.73 4.45
CA THR A 227 28.02 -21.52 5.66
C THR A 227 28.83 -20.95 6.80
N LEU A 228 28.19 -20.69 7.93
CA LEU A 228 28.87 -20.27 9.15
C LEU A 228 29.16 -21.47 10.04
N ASP A 229 30.41 -21.60 10.48
CA ASP A 229 30.79 -22.63 11.42
C ASP A 229 30.28 -22.28 12.85
N TYR A 230 29.71 -23.26 13.55
CA TYR A 230 29.26 -23.07 14.92
C TYR A 230 30.42 -22.79 15.87
N THR A 231 30.40 -21.65 16.54
CA THR A 231 31.48 -21.20 17.42
C THR A 231 31.23 -21.49 18.89
N GLY A 232 30.09 -22.08 19.24
CA GLY A 232 29.59 -22.19 20.61
C GLY A 232 29.00 -20.86 21.12
N ASP A 233 28.21 -20.97 22.19
CA ASP A 233 27.59 -19.77 22.79
C ASP A 233 28.66 -18.84 23.36
N LYS A 234 28.70 -17.62 22.82
CA LYS A 234 29.58 -16.53 23.27
C LYS A 234 28.88 -15.54 24.19
N GLY A 235 27.57 -15.73 24.41
CA GLY A 235 26.74 -14.83 25.18
C GLY A 235 26.38 -13.51 24.46
N TYR A 236 26.64 -13.43 23.16
CA TYR A 236 26.25 -12.26 22.37
C TYR A 236 24.74 -12.13 22.30
N LYS A 237 24.27 -10.88 22.34
CA LYS A 237 22.85 -10.53 22.23
C LYS A 237 22.60 -9.72 20.95
N LEU A 238 21.38 -9.74 20.46
CA LEU A 238 21.01 -8.96 19.28
C LEU A 238 21.25 -7.44 19.47
N VAL A 239 21.19 -6.96 20.73
CA VAL A 239 21.55 -5.58 21.06
C VAL A 239 23.03 -5.28 20.78
N ASP A 240 23.91 -6.28 20.92
CA ASP A 240 25.35 -6.09 20.64
C ASP A 240 25.61 -5.92 19.13
N VAL A 241 24.75 -6.53 18.29
CA VAL A 241 24.75 -6.28 16.83
C VAL A 241 24.28 -4.87 16.54
N LEU A 242 23.18 -4.41 17.17
CA LEU A 242 22.69 -3.04 17.02
C LEU A 242 23.74 -2.00 17.45
N ASP A 243 24.45 -2.28 18.53
CA ASP A 243 25.54 -1.45 19.05
C ASP A 243 26.83 -1.57 18.21
N LYS A 244 26.85 -2.40 17.16
CA LYS A 244 28.02 -2.69 16.32
C LYS A 244 29.23 -3.23 17.07
N LYS A 245 29.02 -3.95 18.18
CA LYS A 245 30.06 -4.63 18.96
C LYS A 245 30.46 -5.96 18.34
N VAL A 246 29.49 -6.64 17.69
CA VAL A 246 29.66 -7.89 16.96
C VAL A 246 28.91 -7.80 15.62
N SER A 247 29.32 -8.58 14.63
CA SER A 247 28.61 -8.70 13.37
C SER A 247 27.38 -9.62 13.51
N MET A 248 26.48 -9.60 12.52
CA MET A 248 25.35 -10.51 12.48
C MET A 248 25.83 -11.95 12.29
N GLU A 249 26.86 -12.17 11.49
CA GLU A 249 27.47 -13.47 11.24
C GLU A 249 28.06 -14.06 12.54
N GLU A 250 28.79 -13.26 13.32
CA GLU A 250 29.32 -13.69 14.62
C GLU A 250 28.20 -14.01 15.61
N PHE A 251 27.11 -13.21 15.60
CA PHE A 251 25.95 -13.47 16.43
C PHE A 251 25.24 -14.78 16.03
N ILE A 252 25.05 -15.02 14.73
CA ILE A 252 24.40 -16.24 14.24
C ILE A 252 25.28 -17.47 14.50
N ALA A 253 26.59 -17.37 14.28
CA ALA A 253 27.54 -18.46 14.44
C ALA A 253 27.59 -19.05 15.88
N GLN A 254 27.14 -18.31 16.89
CA GLN A 254 27.04 -18.82 18.26
C GLN A 254 25.74 -19.60 18.57
N ILE A 255 24.73 -19.48 17.69
CA ILE A 255 23.42 -20.11 17.89
C ILE A 255 23.51 -21.56 17.44
N SER A 256 23.04 -22.49 18.24
CA SER A 256 23.06 -23.92 17.89
C SER A 256 22.13 -24.19 16.69
N GLU A 257 22.44 -25.20 15.88
CA GLU A 257 21.60 -25.63 14.77
C GLU A 257 20.17 -25.92 15.24
N GLU A 258 20.01 -26.53 16.43
CA GLU A 258 18.69 -26.83 17.01
C GLU A 258 17.89 -25.55 17.29
N ASP A 259 18.55 -24.50 17.80
CA ASP A 259 17.90 -23.23 18.07
C ASP A 259 17.61 -22.44 16.80
N LEU A 260 18.51 -22.49 15.79
CA LEU A 260 18.26 -21.90 14.47
C LEU A 260 17.06 -22.55 13.79
N ILE A 261 16.95 -23.88 13.85
CA ILE A 261 15.78 -24.61 13.32
C ILE A 261 14.50 -24.18 14.05
N ALA A 262 14.56 -24.02 15.38
CA ALA A 262 13.42 -23.58 16.17
C ALA A 262 12.98 -22.14 15.80
N ILE A 263 13.93 -21.23 15.57
CA ILE A 263 13.66 -19.85 15.14
C ILE A 263 13.04 -19.85 13.73
N PHE A 264 13.63 -20.61 12.80
CA PHE A 264 13.17 -20.67 11.41
C PHE A 264 11.78 -21.33 11.29
N ARG A 265 11.54 -22.40 12.03
CA ARG A 265 10.27 -23.12 12.02
C ARG A 265 9.12 -22.29 12.59
N GLY A 266 9.44 -21.29 13.42
CA GLY A 266 8.46 -20.57 14.19
C GLY A 266 7.87 -21.43 15.31
N GLU A 267 6.84 -20.91 15.99
CA GLU A 267 6.22 -21.60 17.11
C GLU A 267 4.89 -22.22 16.74
N GLY A 268 4.72 -23.51 17.05
CA GLY A 268 3.39 -24.08 17.27
C GLY A 268 2.94 -23.80 18.73
N MET A 269 1.62 -23.85 18.98
CA MET A 269 1.00 -23.52 20.28
C MET A 269 1.62 -24.19 21.53
N CYS A 270 2.54 -25.12 21.39
CA CYS A 270 3.16 -25.91 22.47
C CYS A 270 4.68 -25.95 22.39
N CYS A 271 5.34 -25.02 21.72
CA CYS A 271 6.79 -25.04 21.67
C CYS A 271 7.38 -24.47 22.99
N PRO A 272 8.14 -25.26 23.77
CA PRO A 272 8.69 -24.79 25.04
C PRO A 272 9.81 -23.76 24.92
N LYS A 273 10.33 -23.56 23.70
CA LYS A 273 11.43 -22.62 23.40
C LYS A 273 10.96 -21.21 23.10
N VAL A 274 9.67 -20.99 22.94
CA VAL A 274 9.14 -19.70 22.57
C VAL A 274 8.64 -18.93 23.78
N THR A 275 8.96 -17.64 23.79
CA THR A 275 8.57 -16.73 24.88
C THR A 275 7.06 -16.50 24.85
N ALA A 276 6.41 -16.51 26.02
CA ALA A 276 4.98 -16.20 26.13
C ALA A 276 4.67 -14.84 25.49
N GLY A 277 3.67 -14.82 24.61
CA GLY A 277 3.26 -13.63 23.85
C GLY A 277 3.86 -13.53 22.44
N THR A 278 4.71 -14.47 22.01
CA THR A 278 5.13 -14.58 20.60
C THR A 278 3.98 -15.16 19.78
N ALA A 279 3.69 -14.54 18.64
CA ALA A 279 2.65 -15.04 17.76
C ALA A 279 3.00 -16.43 17.22
N ALA A 280 2.05 -17.34 17.25
CA ALA A 280 2.19 -18.63 16.56
C ALA A 280 2.26 -18.39 15.06
N ALA A 281 3.19 -19.06 14.38
CA ALA A 281 3.33 -19.02 12.92
C ALA A 281 2.26 -19.85 12.24
#